data_9b8b958d33f53737e04f3274e4449e53
#
_entry.id   9b8b958d33f53737e04f3274e4449e53
#
_cell.length_a   1.000
_cell.length_b   1.000
_cell.length_c   1.000
_cell.angle_alpha   90.00
_cell.angle_beta   90.00
_cell.angle_gamma   90.00
#
_symmetry.space_group_name_H-M   'P 1'
#
loop_
_entity.id
_entity.type
_entity.pdbx_description
1 polymer ?
#
loop_
_entity_poly.entity_id
_entity_poly.type
_entity_poly.pdbx_seq_one_letter_code
_entity_poly.pdbx_strand_id
1 'polypeptide(L)'
;NLFAKKMEYKSAFTNEANESFELISIDDGTLRYFVTNNATGATLIKTSDLYSGGAAGFALSGDCTILGIWDAGRVRLEHQEFGTRITQRDNAPTNNNHATHVVGTMVASGVNNAAKGMSHQASLWASEWNNDSAEMANAAIDGLEVSQHSYGYVTGWHFGNWSGQSAWHWFGDPYIADNEDYNFGFYGESAQEWDILAYNAPDYLISSSAGNDRGNGPSP
;
A
#
# COMPACT_ATOMS: atom_id res chain seq x y z
N ASN A 1 2.85 -19.98 -11.98
CA ASN A 1 2.68 -19.42 -13.32
C ASN A 1 2.88 -20.51 -14.36
N LEU A 2 1.81 -20.84 -15.15
CA LEU A 2 1.80 -21.93 -16.14
C LEU A 2 2.81 -21.70 -17.28
N PHE A 3 3.06 -20.45 -17.64
CA PHE A 3 4.00 -20.07 -18.70
C PHE A 3 5.46 -20.27 -18.23
N ALA A 4 5.78 -19.87 -17.01
CA ALA A 4 7.10 -20.08 -16.42
C ALA A 4 7.45 -21.58 -16.30
N LYS A 5 6.47 -22.43 -15.95
CA LYS A 5 6.64 -23.89 -15.93
C LYS A 5 6.99 -24.48 -17.31
N LYS A 6 6.37 -23.95 -18.38
CA LYS A 6 6.59 -24.44 -19.76
C LYS A 6 7.96 -24.04 -20.32
N MET A 7 8.52 -22.93 -19.82
CA MET A 7 9.81 -22.37 -20.25
C MET A 7 10.95 -22.65 -19.26
N GLU A 8 10.70 -23.49 -18.22
CA GLU A 8 11.68 -23.83 -17.15
C GLU A 8 12.17 -22.63 -16.31
N TYR A 9 11.47 -21.50 -16.36
CA TYR A 9 11.77 -20.36 -15.49
C TYR A 9 11.22 -20.58 -14.08
N LYS A 10 11.94 -20.09 -13.07
CA LYS A 10 11.46 -20.09 -11.70
C LYS A 10 10.30 -19.09 -11.57
N SER A 11 9.10 -19.57 -11.22
CA SER A 11 7.93 -18.71 -10.98
C SER A 11 8.00 -18.00 -9.63
N ALA A 12 8.65 -18.62 -8.64
CA ALA A 12 8.95 -18.05 -7.33
C ALA A 12 10.20 -18.72 -6.75
N PHE A 13 11.00 -17.99 -6.00
CA PHE A 13 12.17 -18.50 -5.28
C PHE A 13 12.62 -17.54 -4.18
N THR A 14 13.43 -18.04 -3.27
CA THR A 14 14.11 -17.24 -2.25
C THR A 14 15.61 -17.33 -2.51
N ASN A 15 16.33 -16.20 -2.42
CA ASN A 15 17.78 -16.16 -2.58
C ASN A 15 18.51 -16.40 -1.23
N GLU A 16 19.83 -16.38 -1.26
CA GLU A 16 20.68 -16.56 -0.07
C GLU A 16 20.54 -15.44 0.98
N ALA A 17 20.08 -14.24 0.55
CA ALA A 17 19.76 -13.13 1.44
C ALA A 17 18.35 -13.22 2.05
N ASN A 18 17.65 -14.35 1.80
CA ASN A 18 16.28 -14.61 2.25
C ASN A 18 15.24 -13.65 1.66
N GLU A 19 15.52 -13.06 0.50
CA GLU A 19 14.58 -12.27 -0.27
C GLU A 19 13.73 -13.20 -1.13
N SER A 20 12.41 -13.04 -1.09
CA SER A 20 11.46 -13.83 -1.89
C SER A 20 11.15 -13.10 -3.19
N PHE A 21 11.27 -13.82 -4.30
CA PHE A 21 10.99 -13.35 -5.65
C PHE A 21 9.79 -14.07 -6.22
N GLU A 22 8.92 -13.34 -6.92
CA GLU A 22 7.77 -13.89 -7.64
C GLU A 22 7.73 -13.32 -9.05
N LEU A 23 7.67 -14.20 -10.08
CA LEU A 23 7.55 -13.80 -11.47
C LEU A 23 6.16 -13.23 -11.75
N ILE A 24 6.10 -11.95 -12.12
CA ILE A 24 4.86 -11.21 -12.36
C ILE A 24 4.51 -11.17 -13.83
N SER A 25 5.49 -10.85 -14.68
CA SER A 25 5.29 -10.81 -16.14
C SER A 25 6.54 -11.23 -16.90
N ILE A 26 6.35 -11.48 -18.19
CA ILE A 26 7.41 -11.66 -19.15
C ILE A 26 7.14 -10.70 -20.30
N ASP A 27 7.92 -9.62 -20.38
CA ASP A 27 7.73 -8.53 -21.33
C ASP A 27 8.84 -8.63 -22.39
N ASP A 28 8.47 -8.92 -23.63
CA ASP A 28 9.41 -9.12 -24.76
C ASP A 28 10.58 -10.07 -24.44
N GLY A 29 10.28 -11.17 -23.70
CA GLY A 29 11.28 -12.15 -23.28
C GLY A 29 12.08 -11.75 -22.02
N THR A 30 11.84 -10.57 -21.46
CA THR A 30 12.46 -10.12 -20.19
C THR A 30 11.60 -10.54 -19.01
N LEU A 31 12.21 -11.26 -18.08
CA LEU A 31 11.54 -11.70 -16.84
C LEU A 31 11.42 -10.54 -15.86
N ARG A 32 10.20 -10.27 -15.38
CA ARG A 32 9.92 -9.27 -14.35
C ARG A 32 9.55 -9.96 -13.05
N TYR A 33 10.32 -9.71 -12.00
CA TYR A 33 10.09 -10.24 -10.68
C TYR A 33 9.76 -9.14 -9.69
N PHE A 34 8.79 -9.43 -8.81
CA PHE A 34 8.69 -8.71 -7.55
C PHE A 34 9.63 -9.34 -6.54
N VAL A 35 10.16 -8.52 -5.65
CA VAL A 35 11.01 -8.93 -4.53
C VAL A 35 10.51 -8.31 -3.23
N THR A 36 10.57 -9.07 -2.14
CA THR A 36 10.20 -8.56 -0.81
C THR A 36 11.39 -7.78 -0.21
N ASN A 37 11.17 -6.52 0.14
CA ASN A 37 12.21 -5.61 0.64
C ASN A 37 11.90 -5.00 2.02
N ASN A 38 10.96 -5.56 2.81
CA ASN A 38 10.55 -4.94 4.07
C ASN A 38 11.73 -4.76 5.04
N ALA A 39 12.57 -5.79 5.22
CA ALA A 39 13.72 -5.69 6.10
C ALA A 39 14.74 -4.64 5.62
N THR A 40 14.99 -4.57 4.31
CA THR A 40 15.84 -3.53 3.70
C THR A 40 15.20 -2.15 3.85
N GLY A 41 13.88 -2.04 3.62
CA GLY A 41 13.09 -0.83 3.86
C GLY A 41 13.19 -0.34 5.31
N ALA A 42 13.01 -1.24 6.27
CA ALA A 42 13.12 -0.92 7.70
C ALA A 42 14.52 -0.37 8.08
N THR A 43 15.58 -0.91 7.47
CA THR A 43 16.95 -0.41 7.66
C THR A 43 17.13 0.97 7.04
N LEU A 44 16.61 1.17 5.82
CA LEU A 44 16.73 2.45 5.09
C LEU A 44 16.05 3.60 5.83
N ILE A 45 14.84 3.40 6.34
CA ILE A 45 14.07 4.41 7.09
C ILE A 45 14.38 4.42 8.58
N LYS A 46 15.37 3.64 9.03
CA LYS A 46 15.81 3.55 10.44
C LYS A 46 14.79 2.92 11.41
N THR A 47 13.74 2.28 10.94
CA THR A 47 12.79 1.58 11.82
C THR A 47 13.48 0.43 12.56
N SER A 48 14.42 -0.26 11.94
CA SER A 48 15.23 -1.30 12.57
C SER A 48 16.03 -0.83 13.78
N ASP A 49 16.39 0.46 13.84
CA ASP A 49 17.12 1.05 14.96
C ASP A 49 16.25 1.17 16.22
N LEU A 50 14.92 1.15 16.06
CA LEU A 50 13.93 1.23 17.15
C LEU A 50 13.59 -0.14 17.74
N TYR A 51 13.92 -1.24 17.06
CA TYR A 51 13.64 -2.59 17.55
C TYR A 51 14.56 -2.99 18.71
N SER A 52 14.20 -4.06 19.41
CA SER A 52 15.07 -4.63 20.44
C SER A 52 16.46 -4.95 19.92
N GLY A 53 17.50 -4.38 20.55
CA GLY A 53 18.89 -4.49 20.10
C GLY A 53 19.29 -3.54 18.98
N GLY A 54 18.40 -2.65 18.53
CA GLY A 54 18.69 -1.61 17.55
C GLY A 54 19.50 -0.44 18.11
N ALA A 55 20.07 0.39 17.21
CA ALA A 55 21.04 1.45 17.58
C ALA A 55 20.42 2.58 18.43
N ALA A 56 19.11 2.79 18.38
CA ALA A 56 18.41 3.82 19.17
C ALA A 56 18.19 3.42 20.64
N GLY A 57 18.46 2.16 21.01
CA GLY A 57 18.32 1.67 22.37
C GLY A 57 16.89 1.47 22.88
N PHE A 58 15.93 1.46 21.96
CA PHE A 58 14.52 1.15 22.24
C PHE A 58 14.23 -0.35 22.02
N ALA A 59 13.00 -0.75 22.31
CA ALA A 59 12.49 -2.09 22.05
C ALA A 59 11.05 -1.99 21.50
N LEU A 60 10.84 -1.14 20.49
CA LEU A 60 9.53 -0.88 19.93
C LEU A 60 9.16 -1.95 18.91
N SER A 61 7.91 -2.40 18.96
CA SER A 61 7.36 -3.43 18.06
C SER A 61 5.98 -3.08 17.52
N GLY A 62 5.38 -1.99 18.04
CA GLY A 62 3.98 -1.63 17.82
C GLY A 62 3.01 -2.36 18.76
N ASP A 63 3.48 -3.06 19.78
CA ASP A 63 2.61 -3.68 20.79
C ASP A 63 1.70 -2.63 21.45
N CYS A 64 0.45 -3.00 21.69
CA CYS A 64 -0.61 -2.12 22.19
C CYS A 64 -0.98 -0.95 21.25
N THR A 65 -0.50 -0.91 20.02
CA THR A 65 -0.87 0.10 19.00
C THR A 65 -1.89 -0.49 18.03
N ILE A 66 -2.87 0.34 17.64
CA ILE A 66 -3.81 0.03 16.56
C ILE A 66 -3.50 0.94 15.40
N LEU A 67 -3.26 0.34 14.21
CA LEU A 67 -3.08 1.05 12.96
C LEU A 67 -4.34 0.90 12.09
N GLY A 68 -4.60 1.85 11.21
CA GLY A 68 -5.68 1.80 10.23
C GLY A 68 -5.15 1.61 8.82
N ILE A 69 -5.96 1.00 7.96
CA ILE A 69 -5.77 0.99 6.52
C ILE A 69 -7.10 1.10 5.80
N TRP A 70 -7.13 1.93 4.75
CA TRP A 70 -8.16 1.89 3.71
C TRP A 70 -7.48 1.52 2.40
N ASP A 71 -8.06 0.57 1.65
CA ASP A 71 -7.46 0.06 0.42
C ASP A 71 -8.52 -0.56 -0.51
N ALA A 72 -8.11 -1.12 -1.64
CA ALA A 72 -8.97 -1.59 -2.72
C ALA A 72 -9.87 -2.82 -2.40
N GLY A 73 -9.94 -3.26 -1.16
CA GLY A 73 -10.80 -4.36 -0.73
C GLY A 73 -10.30 -5.07 0.52
N ARG A 74 -10.88 -6.24 0.79
CA ARG A 74 -10.65 -7.00 2.02
C ARG A 74 -9.21 -7.51 2.13
N VAL A 75 -8.65 -7.40 3.33
CA VAL A 75 -7.38 -8.06 3.69
C VAL A 75 -7.59 -9.56 3.85
N ARG A 76 -6.66 -10.37 3.36
CA ARG A 76 -6.65 -11.82 3.59
C ARG A 76 -6.30 -12.11 5.05
N LEU A 77 -7.31 -12.21 5.91
CA LEU A 77 -7.15 -12.33 7.37
C LEU A 77 -6.43 -13.61 7.79
N GLU A 78 -6.59 -14.68 7.02
CA GLU A 78 -5.99 -16.00 7.24
C GLU A 78 -4.50 -16.10 6.84
N HIS A 79 -3.89 -14.99 6.42
CA HIS A 79 -2.47 -14.98 6.06
C HIS A 79 -1.60 -15.29 7.29
N GLN A 80 -0.62 -16.18 7.13
CA GLN A 80 0.23 -16.69 8.22
C GLN A 80 0.94 -15.59 9.05
N GLU A 81 1.20 -14.43 8.46
CA GLU A 81 1.89 -13.30 9.10
C GLU A 81 0.99 -12.48 10.04
N PHE A 82 -0.33 -12.68 10.01
CA PHE A 82 -1.26 -11.79 10.69
C PHE A 82 -1.80 -12.34 12.02
N GLY A 83 -1.93 -13.66 12.15
CA GLY A 83 -2.58 -14.26 13.32
C GLY A 83 -4.00 -13.72 13.49
N THR A 84 -4.31 -13.20 14.68
CA THR A 84 -5.61 -12.61 15.01
C THR A 84 -5.56 -11.07 15.12
N ARG A 85 -4.48 -10.43 14.65
CA ARG A 85 -4.23 -8.99 14.86
C ARG A 85 -4.96 -8.06 13.89
N ILE A 86 -5.54 -8.60 12.81
CA ILE A 86 -6.22 -7.81 11.79
C ILE A 86 -7.73 -7.92 11.98
N THR A 87 -8.42 -6.79 12.00
CA THR A 87 -9.89 -6.70 12.02
C THR A 87 -10.36 -5.99 10.78
N GLN A 88 -11.13 -6.67 9.92
CA GLN A 88 -11.87 -6.02 8.84
C GLN A 88 -13.09 -5.32 9.45
N ARG A 89 -13.19 -3.98 9.29
CA ARG A 89 -14.21 -3.15 9.93
C ARG A 89 -15.49 -3.01 9.10
N ASP A 90 -15.40 -3.28 7.82
CA ASP A 90 -16.49 -3.24 6.84
C ASP A 90 -16.85 -4.64 6.31
N ASN A 91 -17.77 -4.70 5.35
CA ASN A 91 -18.22 -5.92 4.70
C ASN A 91 -17.58 -6.12 3.32
N ALA A 92 -16.35 -5.68 3.11
CA ALA A 92 -15.65 -5.87 1.85
C ALA A 92 -15.71 -7.33 1.38
N PRO A 93 -16.27 -7.62 0.19
CA PRO A 93 -16.66 -8.99 -0.17
C PRO A 93 -15.50 -9.86 -0.65
N THR A 94 -14.43 -9.24 -1.14
CA THR A 94 -13.37 -9.94 -1.89
C THR A 94 -11.99 -9.59 -1.35
N ASN A 95 -11.18 -10.63 -1.09
CA ASN A 95 -9.78 -10.44 -0.74
C ASN A 95 -9.02 -9.71 -1.85
N ASN A 96 -8.26 -8.70 -1.45
CA ASN A 96 -7.43 -7.89 -2.33
C ASN A 96 -5.94 -8.13 -2.02
N ASN A 97 -5.15 -8.38 -3.06
CA ASN A 97 -3.71 -8.65 -2.89
C ASN A 97 -2.95 -7.39 -2.49
N HIS A 98 -3.31 -6.21 -3.03
CA HIS A 98 -2.67 -4.95 -2.70
C HIS A 98 -2.90 -4.60 -1.22
N ALA A 99 -4.16 -4.60 -0.75
CA ALA A 99 -4.51 -4.40 0.65
C ALA A 99 -3.75 -5.36 1.58
N THR A 100 -3.71 -6.65 1.22
CA THR A 100 -2.99 -7.67 1.99
C THR A 100 -1.49 -7.40 2.05
N HIS A 101 -0.87 -6.95 0.94
CA HIS A 101 0.56 -6.64 0.89
C HIS A 101 0.90 -5.38 1.69
N VAL A 102 0.08 -4.32 1.60
CA VAL A 102 0.27 -3.09 2.40
C VAL A 102 0.20 -3.41 3.89
N VAL A 103 -0.82 -4.19 4.33
CA VAL A 103 -0.91 -4.67 5.72
C VAL A 103 0.31 -5.49 6.11
N GLY A 104 0.83 -6.33 5.22
CA GLY A 104 2.07 -7.08 5.46
C GLY A 104 3.26 -6.14 5.72
N THR A 105 3.42 -5.09 4.93
CA THR A 105 4.46 -4.08 5.13
C THR A 105 4.32 -3.37 6.49
N MET A 106 3.08 -3.12 6.93
CA MET A 106 2.81 -2.48 8.22
C MET A 106 3.05 -3.42 9.40
N VAL A 107 2.45 -4.64 9.39
CA VAL A 107 2.29 -5.44 10.61
C VAL A 107 2.63 -6.94 10.48
N ALA A 108 3.26 -7.39 9.40
CA ALA A 108 3.67 -8.81 9.29
C ALA A 108 4.54 -9.21 10.49
N SER A 109 4.22 -10.35 11.11
CA SER A 109 4.88 -10.83 12.35
C SER A 109 6.35 -11.24 12.14
N GLY A 110 6.73 -11.53 10.89
CA GLY A 110 8.07 -12.00 10.54
C GLY A 110 8.21 -13.52 10.62
N VAL A 111 7.16 -14.29 10.33
CA VAL A 111 7.28 -15.73 10.06
C VAL A 111 8.33 -15.93 8.95
N ASN A 112 8.28 -15.09 7.91
CA ASN A 112 9.42 -14.82 7.06
C ASN A 112 10.10 -13.53 7.53
N ASN A 113 11.30 -13.65 8.09
CA ASN A 113 12.01 -12.51 8.67
C ASN A 113 12.33 -11.40 7.65
N ALA A 114 12.53 -11.71 6.36
CA ALA A 114 12.75 -10.74 5.30
C ALA A 114 11.50 -9.90 4.98
N ALA A 115 10.32 -10.43 5.27
CA ALA A 115 9.02 -9.78 5.07
C ALA A 115 8.43 -9.17 6.35
N LYS A 116 9.20 -9.10 7.44
CA LYS A 116 8.76 -8.55 8.72
C LYS A 116 8.26 -7.11 8.57
N GLY A 117 7.06 -6.84 9.07
CA GLY A 117 6.42 -5.53 9.03
C GLY A 117 7.08 -4.52 9.99
N MET A 118 6.87 -3.25 9.71
CA MET A 118 7.47 -2.13 10.45
C MET A 118 7.01 -2.08 11.92
N SER A 119 5.73 -2.39 12.18
CA SER A 119 5.10 -2.46 13.49
C SER A 119 4.59 -3.88 13.75
N HIS A 120 5.50 -4.85 13.73
CA HIS A 120 5.24 -6.28 13.61
C HIS A 120 4.41 -6.91 14.75
N GLN A 121 4.09 -6.18 15.81
CA GLN A 121 3.20 -6.62 16.89
C GLN A 121 1.94 -5.75 17.01
N ALA A 122 1.79 -4.70 16.19
CA ALA A 122 0.61 -3.86 16.20
C ALA A 122 -0.64 -4.65 15.75
N SER A 123 -1.80 -4.26 16.28
CA SER A 123 -3.10 -4.62 15.71
C SER A 123 -3.46 -3.69 14.57
N LEU A 124 -4.39 -4.09 13.71
CA LEU A 124 -4.76 -3.27 12.56
C LEU A 124 -6.25 -3.38 12.25
N TRP A 125 -6.87 -2.23 12.00
CA TRP A 125 -8.22 -2.11 11.46
C TRP A 125 -8.14 -1.87 9.96
N ALA A 126 -8.83 -2.68 9.18
CA ALA A 126 -8.86 -2.60 7.73
C ALA A 126 -10.26 -2.31 7.22
N SER A 127 -10.36 -1.44 6.22
CA SER A 127 -11.58 -1.14 5.47
C SER A 127 -11.28 -1.02 3.98
N GLU A 128 -12.29 -1.23 3.16
CA GLU A 128 -12.26 -0.86 1.75
C GLU A 128 -12.38 0.66 1.62
N TRP A 129 -11.85 1.24 0.56
CA TRP A 129 -11.78 2.70 0.35
C TRP A 129 -13.12 3.42 0.10
N ASN A 130 -14.23 2.68 -0.07
CA ASN A 130 -15.54 3.31 -0.25
C ASN A 130 -16.02 3.96 1.07
N ASN A 131 -16.39 5.24 1.01
CA ASN A 131 -16.79 6.07 2.16
C ASN A 131 -15.66 6.27 3.21
N ASP A 132 -14.41 6.25 2.78
CA ASP A 132 -13.22 6.35 3.63
C ASP A 132 -13.29 7.51 4.62
N SER A 133 -13.62 8.74 4.18
CA SER A 133 -13.69 9.92 5.04
C SER A 133 -14.62 9.75 6.24
N ALA A 134 -15.81 9.16 6.02
CA ALA A 134 -16.78 8.91 7.09
C ALA A 134 -16.31 7.79 8.03
N GLU A 135 -15.72 6.74 7.49
CA GLU A 135 -15.18 5.63 8.27
C GLU A 135 -13.96 6.04 9.07
N MET A 136 -13.08 6.87 8.50
CA MET A 136 -11.92 7.46 9.20
C MET A 136 -12.37 8.32 10.39
N ALA A 137 -13.41 9.14 10.22
CA ALA A 137 -13.96 9.94 11.30
C ALA A 137 -14.48 9.07 12.45
N ASN A 138 -15.18 7.98 12.14
CA ASN A 138 -15.64 7.03 13.15
C ASN A 138 -14.46 6.29 13.80
N ALA A 139 -13.46 5.89 13.04
CA ALA A 139 -12.27 5.24 13.55
C ALA A 139 -11.46 6.15 14.49
N ALA A 140 -11.36 7.45 14.18
CA ALA A 140 -10.72 8.44 15.04
C ALA A 140 -11.46 8.61 16.38
N ILE A 141 -12.82 8.60 16.35
CA ILE A 141 -13.65 8.61 17.57
C ILE A 141 -13.41 7.34 18.41
N ASP A 142 -13.21 6.19 17.75
CA ASP A 142 -12.88 4.91 18.40
C ASP A 142 -11.42 4.83 18.91
N GLY A 143 -10.62 5.89 18.68
CA GLY A 143 -9.25 6.00 19.18
C GLY A 143 -8.17 5.57 18.19
N LEU A 144 -8.46 5.51 16.90
CA LEU A 144 -7.42 5.31 15.89
C LEU A 144 -6.56 6.56 15.75
N GLU A 145 -5.24 6.41 15.84
CA GLU A 145 -4.29 7.53 15.78
C GLU A 145 -3.52 7.62 14.46
N VAL A 146 -3.40 6.53 13.70
CA VAL A 146 -2.61 6.49 12.45
C VAL A 146 -3.29 5.62 11.41
N SER A 147 -3.41 6.12 10.18
CA SER A 147 -3.88 5.33 9.04
C SER A 147 -3.00 5.45 7.80
N GLN A 148 -3.04 4.42 6.97
CA GLN A 148 -2.36 4.33 5.69
C GLN A 148 -3.36 4.26 4.54
N HIS A 149 -3.10 5.08 3.50
CA HIS A 149 -3.91 5.19 2.29
C HIS A 149 -2.99 5.08 1.07
N SER A 150 -2.98 3.90 0.43
CA SER A 150 -2.12 3.61 -0.74
C SER A 150 -2.91 3.66 -2.04
N TYR A 151 -3.74 4.67 -2.21
CA TYR A 151 -4.59 4.90 -3.37
C TYR A 151 -4.74 6.40 -3.66
N GLY A 152 -5.32 6.71 -4.81
CA GLY A 152 -5.64 8.07 -5.24
C GLY A 152 -6.42 8.07 -6.55
N TYR A 153 -6.82 9.24 -6.99
CA TYR A 153 -7.49 9.41 -8.28
C TYR A 153 -6.52 9.19 -9.44
N VAL A 154 -7.03 8.62 -10.52
CA VAL A 154 -6.30 8.56 -11.78
C VAL A 154 -6.28 9.95 -12.39
N THR A 155 -5.09 10.53 -12.61
CA THR A 155 -4.89 11.88 -13.13
C THR A 155 -3.78 11.89 -14.17
N GLY A 156 -3.82 12.82 -15.11
CA GLY A 156 -2.78 12.96 -16.13
C GLY A 156 -2.74 11.80 -17.13
N TRP A 157 -1.54 11.38 -17.52
CA TRP A 157 -1.31 10.30 -18.47
C TRP A 157 -1.16 8.95 -17.79
N HIS A 158 -1.99 7.98 -18.18
CA HIS A 158 -1.88 6.59 -17.75
C HIS A 158 -1.82 5.63 -18.93
N PHE A 159 -0.87 4.68 -18.88
CA PHE A 159 -0.79 3.61 -19.84
C PHE A 159 -1.63 2.42 -19.38
N GLY A 160 -2.52 1.94 -20.22
CA GLY A 160 -3.35 0.78 -19.90
C GLY A 160 -4.40 0.46 -20.95
N ASN A 161 -5.14 -0.60 -20.71
CA ASN A 161 -6.25 -1.02 -21.57
C ASN A 161 -7.59 -0.46 -21.06
N TRP A 162 -7.85 0.80 -21.32
CA TRP A 162 -9.09 1.49 -20.91
C TRP A 162 -10.18 1.44 -22.00
N SER A 163 -9.81 1.09 -23.24
CA SER A 163 -10.71 1.10 -24.40
C SER A 163 -10.61 -0.13 -25.32
N GLY A 164 -10.13 -1.27 -24.76
CA GLY A 164 -9.93 -2.50 -25.52
C GLY A 164 -8.54 -2.65 -26.13
N GLN A 165 -7.70 -1.61 -26.10
CA GLN A 165 -6.29 -1.63 -26.52
C GLN A 165 -5.41 -0.96 -25.49
N SER A 166 -4.19 -1.48 -25.31
CA SER A 166 -3.20 -0.86 -24.43
C SER A 166 -2.61 0.38 -25.10
N ALA A 167 -2.84 1.54 -24.52
CA ALA A 167 -2.39 2.83 -25.01
C ALA A 167 -2.19 3.81 -23.84
N TRP A 168 -1.59 4.97 -24.14
CA TRP A 168 -1.63 6.11 -23.25
C TRP A 168 -3.00 6.77 -23.32
N HIS A 169 -3.60 7.01 -22.15
CA HIS A 169 -4.87 7.69 -22.01
C HIS A 169 -4.69 8.94 -21.14
N TRP A 170 -5.30 10.04 -21.57
CA TRP A 170 -5.34 11.29 -20.84
C TRP A 170 -6.60 11.36 -19.97
N PHE A 171 -6.44 11.60 -18.67
CA PHE A 171 -7.52 11.70 -17.69
C PHE A 171 -7.81 13.12 -17.23
N GLY A 172 -7.02 14.10 -17.67
CA GLY A 172 -7.32 15.52 -17.48
C GLY A 172 -8.44 16.03 -18.39
N ASP A 173 -8.95 17.22 -18.11
CA ASP A 173 -9.94 17.88 -18.95
C ASP A 173 -9.25 18.82 -19.98
N PRO A 174 -9.24 18.46 -21.27
CA PRO A 174 -8.58 19.26 -22.31
C PRO A 174 -9.28 20.61 -22.59
N TYR A 175 -10.52 20.81 -22.08
CA TYR A 175 -11.20 22.11 -22.15
C TYR A 175 -10.72 23.10 -21.09
N ILE A 176 -10.11 22.58 -20.01
CA ILE A 176 -9.50 23.39 -18.95
C ILE A 176 -8.02 23.60 -19.23
N ALA A 177 -7.29 22.50 -19.49
CA ALA A 177 -5.87 22.52 -19.86
C ALA A 177 -5.53 21.25 -20.66
N ASP A 178 -4.75 21.43 -21.74
CA ASP A 178 -4.38 20.36 -22.67
C ASP A 178 -2.96 19.80 -22.44
N ASN A 179 -2.17 20.44 -21.59
CA ASN A 179 -0.77 20.10 -21.32
C ASN A 179 -0.47 19.75 -19.87
N GLU A 180 -1.39 20.04 -18.97
CA GLU A 180 -1.27 19.71 -17.54
C GLU A 180 -2.66 19.41 -16.99
N ASP A 181 -2.79 18.33 -16.20
CA ASP A 181 -4.07 18.03 -15.57
C ASP A 181 -4.35 19.05 -14.46
N TYR A 182 -5.48 19.74 -14.55
CA TYR A 182 -5.90 20.75 -13.57
C TYR A 182 -6.04 20.19 -12.15
N ASN A 183 -6.19 18.87 -12.01
CA ASN A 183 -6.25 18.20 -10.71
C ASN A 183 -4.92 18.22 -9.97
N PHE A 184 -3.80 18.45 -10.65
CA PHE A 184 -2.50 18.56 -9.98
C PHE A 184 -2.43 19.80 -9.10
N GLY A 185 -2.36 19.58 -7.78
CA GLY A 185 -2.37 20.65 -6.79
C GLY A 185 -3.75 21.29 -6.54
N PHE A 186 -4.82 20.73 -7.11
CA PHE A 186 -6.17 21.23 -6.87
C PHE A 186 -6.68 20.80 -5.49
N TYR A 187 -7.16 21.79 -4.73
CA TYR A 187 -7.81 21.57 -3.44
C TYR A 187 -9.30 21.32 -3.65
N GLY A 188 -9.68 20.06 -3.88
CA GLY A 188 -11.06 19.61 -4.11
C GLY A 188 -11.78 19.18 -2.84
N GLU A 189 -12.99 18.62 -3.03
CA GLU A 189 -13.85 18.17 -1.94
C GLU A 189 -13.18 17.13 -1.04
N SER A 190 -12.51 16.12 -1.60
CA SER A 190 -11.82 15.08 -0.82
C SER A 190 -10.68 15.66 0.03
N ALA A 191 -9.94 16.64 -0.50
CA ALA A 191 -8.89 17.33 0.28
C ALA A 191 -9.52 18.12 1.44
N GLN A 192 -10.64 18.78 1.21
CA GLN A 192 -11.39 19.49 2.24
C GLN A 192 -11.92 18.55 3.32
N GLU A 193 -12.47 17.39 2.94
CA GLU A 193 -12.96 16.39 3.90
C GLU A 193 -11.84 15.88 4.82
N TRP A 194 -10.68 15.59 4.26
CA TRP A 194 -9.52 15.15 5.03
C TRP A 194 -8.96 16.25 5.93
N ASP A 195 -8.96 17.51 5.49
CA ASP A 195 -8.58 18.66 6.33
C ASP A 195 -9.57 18.85 7.50
N ILE A 196 -10.88 18.72 7.25
CA ILE A 196 -11.90 18.79 8.30
C ILE A 196 -11.69 17.66 9.32
N LEU A 197 -11.39 16.45 8.83
CA LEU A 197 -11.10 15.32 9.69
C LEU A 197 -9.85 15.58 10.56
N ALA A 198 -8.74 15.99 9.95
CA ALA A 198 -7.49 16.28 10.66
C ALA A 198 -7.65 17.44 11.67
N TYR A 199 -8.46 18.45 11.33
CA TYR A 199 -8.77 19.55 12.26
C TYR A 199 -9.57 19.11 13.48
N ASN A 200 -10.55 18.20 13.30
CA ASN A 200 -11.41 17.72 14.37
C ASN A 200 -10.80 16.55 15.16
N ALA A 201 -9.81 15.86 14.61
CA ALA A 201 -9.09 14.77 15.23
C ALA A 201 -7.56 15.07 15.21
N PRO A 202 -7.09 16.02 16.03
CA PRO A 202 -5.71 16.54 15.93
C PRO A 202 -4.63 15.51 16.28
N ASP A 203 -4.99 14.41 16.94
CA ASP A 203 -4.09 13.30 17.27
C ASP A 203 -4.12 12.18 16.22
N TYR A 204 -4.90 12.35 15.15
CA TYR A 204 -5.03 11.37 14.08
C TYR A 204 -4.16 11.73 12.87
N LEU A 205 -3.17 10.89 12.57
CA LEU A 205 -2.25 11.05 11.44
C LEU A 205 -2.71 10.24 10.22
N ILE A 206 -2.95 10.94 9.12
CA ILE A 206 -3.28 10.34 7.83
C ILE A 206 -1.99 10.23 6.99
N SER A 207 -1.59 9.01 6.63
CA SER A 207 -0.45 8.74 5.76
C SER A 207 -0.93 8.33 4.37
N SER A 208 -0.66 9.17 3.37
CA SER A 208 -1.04 8.91 1.97
C SER A 208 0.16 8.66 1.09
N SER A 209 0.02 7.78 0.09
CA SER A 209 1.05 7.54 -0.91
C SER A 209 1.20 8.75 -1.86
N ALA A 210 2.43 8.98 -2.31
CA ALA A 210 2.73 10.02 -3.30
C ALA A 210 2.48 9.56 -4.76
N GLY A 211 1.98 8.33 -4.97
CA GLY A 211 1.79 7.72 -6.28
C GLY A 211 3.07 7.08 -6.86
N ASN A 212 2.92 6.42 -8.01
CA ASN A 212 3.98 5.65 -8.66
C ASN A 212 4.34 6.17 -10.07
N ASP A 213 3.67 7.21 -10.54
CA ASP A 213 3.62 7.58 -11.97
C ASP A 213 4.60 8.69 -12.35
N ARG A 214 5.57 8.97 -11.47
CA ARG A 214 6.59 9.99 -11.74
C ARG A 214 7.33 9.71 -13.07
N GLY A 215 7.21 10.63 -14.02
CA GLY A 215 7.85 10.54 -15.33
C GLY A 215 7.10 9.67 -16.33
N ASN A 216 5.92 9.17 -16.00
CA ASN A 216 5.06 8.47 -16.94
C ASN A 216 4.42 9.46 -17.92
N GLY A 217 4.41 9.10 -19.18
CA GLY A 217 3.79 9.89 -20.25
C GLY A 217 4.15 9.32 -21.63
N PRO A 218 3.38 9.65 -22.68
CA PRO A 218 3.77 9.30 -24.04
C PRO A 218 5.09 9.98 -24.39
N SER A 219 5.95 9.25 -25.13
CA SER A 219 7.15 9.87 -25.71
C SER A 219 6.75 11.03 -26.63
N PRO A 220 7.45 12.16 -26.61
CA PRO A 220 7.19 13.29 -27.48
C PRO A 220 7.39 12.95 -28.95
#